data_f745bb22a8a2a20cff6bd1e1c6b1d046
#
_entry.id   f745bb22a8a2a20cff6bd1e1c6b1d046
#
_cell.length_a   1.000
_cell.length_b   1.000
_cell.length_c   1.000
_cell.angle_alpha   90.00
_cell.angle_beta   90.00
_cell.angle_gamma   90.00
#
_symmetry.space_group_name_H-M   'P 1'
#
loop_
_entity.id
_entity.type
_entity.pdbx_description
1 polymer ?
#
loop_
_entity_poly.entity_id
_entity_poly.type
_entity_poly.pdbx_seq_one_letter_code
_entity_poly.pdbx_strand_id
1 'polypeptide(L)'
;MNTGPSSLPPSTSAGSRLEARGLQKRYGARTVVKDVHLAVGAGEVVGLLGPNGAGKTTTFYMVVGLLRADAGEITIDGASVQHRPIHQRSRLGLSYLPQEASIFRKLTVDENIRAVLELQFGPDGRPLSKARIEQLLDGLLADLSIEKLRASPAPALSGGERRRVEIARALLRNRASSCLTSRLPVSTRSQSSRSSASSVS
;
A
#
# COMPACT_ATOMS: atom_id res chain seq x y z
N MET A 1 34.99 5.29 -15.75
CA MET A 1 34.59 5.80 -14.42
C MET A 1 33.52 4.88 -13.89
N ASN A 2 33.88 4.13 -12.86
CA ASN A 2 33.15 2.96 -12.37
C ASN A 2 32.22 3.42 -11.22
N THR A 3 30.91 3.51 -11.47
CA THR A 3 29.94 3.73 -10.40
C THR A 3 29.50 2.38 -9.88
N GLY A 4 30.13 1.92 -8.79
CA GLY A 4 29.78 0.71 -8.07
C GLY A 4 28.35 0.76 -7.50
N PRO A 5 27.77 -0.40 -7.16
CA PRO A 5 26.41 -0.49 -6.63
C PRO A 5 26.33 0.22 -5.27
N SER A 6 25.40 1.17 -5.17
CA SER A 6 25.08 1.83 -3.91
C SER A 6 24.51 0.82 -2.93
N SER A 7 25.33 0.36 -2.01
CA SER A 7 24.91 -0.46 -0.87
C SER A 7 24.12 0.41 0.08
N LEU A 8 22.83 0.12 0.26
CA LEU A 8 22.02 0.73 1.29
C LEU A 8 22.58 0.38 2.67
N PRO A 9 22.75 1.35 3.58
CA PRO A 9 23.23 1.08 4.93
C PRO A 9 22.21 0.22 5.69
N PRO A 10 22.64 -0.67 6.60
CA PRO A 10 21.74 -1.43 7.45
C PRO A 10 21.02 -0.49 8.42
N SER A 11 19.71 -0.36 8.31
CA SER A 11 18.90 0.37 9.29
C SER A 11 18.71 -0.51 10.53
N THR A 12 19.35 -0.16 11.61
CA THR A 12 19.15 -0.72 12.94
C THR A 12 17.98 -0.04 13.63
N SER A 13 16.76 -0.50 13.35
CA SER A 13 15.61 -0.28 14.22
C SER A 13 14.75 -1.53 14.22
N ALA A 14 14.37 -2.01 15.42
CA ALA A 14 13.55 -3.20 15.64
C ALA A 14 12.08 -2.97 15.23
N GLY A 15 11.83 -2.64 13.97
CA GLY A 15 10.51 -2.42 13.37
C GLY A 15 10.32 -3.32 12.16
N SER A 16 9.07 -3.59 11.82
CA SER A 16 8.70 -4.38 10.63
C SER A 16 9.38 -3.85 9.36
N ARG A 17 9.95 -4.75 8.57
CA ARG A 17 10.69 -4.43 7.36
C ARG A 17 10.28 -5.31 6.19
N LEU A 18 9.91 -4.66 5.10
CA LEU A 18 9.71 -5.30 3.81
C LEU A 18 10.94 -5.05 2.93
N GLU A 19 11.50 -6.10 2.37
CA GLU A 19 12.59 -5.99 1.40
C GLU A 19 12.28 -6.78 0.14
N ALA A 20 12.73 -6.24 -0.99
CA ALA A 20 12.79 -6.94 -2.26
C ALA A 20 14.17 -6.73 -2.86
N ARG A 21 14.81 -7.80 -3.32
CA ARG A 21 16.18 -7.78 -3.86
C ARG A 21 16.25 -8.52 -5.18
N GLY A 22 16.82 -7.88 -6.19
CA GLY A 22 17.08 -8.50 -7.47
C GLY A 22 15.84 -8.93 -8.24
N LEU A 23 14.71 -8.23 -8.09
CA LEU A 23 13.45 -8.64 -8.71
C LEU A 23 13.54 -8.55 -10.23
N GLN A 24 13.15 -9.65 -10.89
CA GLN A 24 13.09 -9.72 -12.35
C GLN A 24 11.74 -10.24 -12.81
N LYS A 25 11.28 -9.71 -13.97
CA LYS A 25 10.08 -10.20 -14.64
C LYS A 25 10.19 -10.06 -16.15
N ARG A 26 9.90 -11.17 -16.85
CA ARG A 26 9.85 -11.24 -18.30
C ARG A 26 8.47 -11.71 -18.77
N TYR A 27 8.06 -11.21 -19.91
CA TYR A 27 6.89 -11.65 -20.64
C TYR A 27 7.34 -12.02 -22.07
N GLY A 28 7.43 -13.30 -22.35
CA GLY A 28 8.04 -13.79 -23.59
C GLY A 28 9.47 -13.27 -23.76
N ALA A 29 9.77 -12.61 -24.86
CA ALA A 29 11.08 -12.01 -25.14
C ALA A 29 11.34 -10.68 -24.41
N ARG A 30 10.31 -10.04 -23.85
CA ARG A 30 10.41 -8.71 -23.23
C ARG A 30 10.69 -8.80 -21.73
N THR A 31 11.83 -8.25 -21.30
CA THR A 31 12.10 -8.04 -19.88
C THR A 31 11.46 -6.73 -19.44
N VAL A 32 10.52 -6.79 -18.50
CA VAL A 32 9.77 -5.64 -17.97
C VAL A 32 10.38 -5.12 -16.68
N VAL A 33 10.88 -6.01 -15.83
CA VAL A 33 11.63 -5.69 -14.61
C VAL A 33 12.95 -6.43 -14.70
N LYS A 34 14.07 -5.69 -14.59
CA LYS A 34 15.40 -6.26 -14.84
C LYS A 34 16.17 -6.61 -13.57
N ASP A 35 16.21 -5.71 -12.62
CA ASP A 35 16.94 -5.85 -11.36
C ASP A 35 16.47 -4.75 -10.40
N VAL A 36 15.35 -4.97 -9.74
CA VAL A 36 14.77 -3.97 -8.85
C VAL A 36 14.99 -4.36 -7.40
N HIS A 37 15.50 -3.38 -6.65
CA HIS A 37 15.69 -3.45 -5.22
C HIS A 37 14.82 -2.39 -4.56
N LEU A 38 14.15 -2.75 -3.46
CA LEU A 38 13.42 -1.81 -2.61
C LEU A 38 13.42 -2.32 -1.17
N ALA A 39 13.36 -1.37 -0.24
CA ALA A 39 13.16 -1.66 1.16
C ALA A 39 12.20 -0.64 1.75
N VAL A 40 11.36 -1.06 2.69
CA VAL A 40 10.42 -0.22 3.42
C VAL A 40 10.47 -0.61 4.88
N GLY A 41 10.88 0.32 5.73
CA GLY A 41 10.89 0.16 7.19
C GLY A 41 9.58 0.61 7.83
N ALA A 42 9.43 0.30 9.13
CA ALA A 42 8.29 0.78 9.91
C ALA A 42 8.25 2.33 9.93
N GLY A 43 7.08 2.90 9.64
CA GLY A 43 6.89 4.35 9.56
C GLY A 43 7.48 5.02 8.32
N GLU A 44 8.10 4.26 7.43
CA GLU A 44 8.70 4.79 6.20
C GLU A 44 7.69 4.80 5.04
N VAL A 45 7.79 5.81 4.18
CA VAL A 45 7.03 5.92 2.92
C VAL A 45 8.00 5.88 1.75
N VAL A 46 7.88 4.86 0.92
CA VAL A 46 8.71 4.66 -0.27
C VAL A 46 7.87 4.79 -1.54
N GLY A 47 8.34 5.62 -2.49
CA GLY A 47 7.69 5.83 -3.78
C GLY A 47 8.43 5.15 -4.92
N LEU A 48 7.72 4.40 -5.76
CA LEU A 48 8.22 3.90 -7.04
C LEU A 48 7.93 4.91 -8.14
N LEU A 49 8.96 5.60 -8.60
CA LEU A 49 8.88 6.62 -9.64
C LEU A 49 9.42 6.11 -10.98
N GLY A 50 8.97 6.71 -12.07
CA GLY A 50 9.44 6.37 -13.41
C GLY A 50 8.36 6.56 -14.49
N PRO A 51 8.72 6.52 -15.78
CA PRO A 51 7.79 6.69 -16.90
C PRO A 51 6.78 5.55 -17.01
N ASN A 52 5.77 5.73 -17.87
CA ASN A 52 4.83 4.66 -18.18
C ASN A 52 5.57 3.50 -18.85
N GLY A 53 5.23 2.27 -18.47
CA GLY A 53 5.92 1.08 -18.96
C GLY A 53 7.23 0.71 -18.25
N ALA A 54 7.70 1.50 -17.27
CA ALA A 54 8.93 1.21 -16.49
C ALA A 54 8.83 0.02 -15.52
N GLY A 55 7.76 -0.76 -15.56
CA GLY A 55 7.61 -1.93 -14.70
C GLY A 55 7.13 -1.65 -13.27
N LYS A 56 6.76 -0.40 -12.92
CA LYS A 56 6.32 -0.03 -11.56
C LYS A 56 5.19 -0.91 -11.04
N THR A 57 4.10 -1.00 -11.79
CA THR A 57 2.94 -1.84 -11.43
C THR A 57 3.30 -3.31 -11.35
N THR A 58 4.15 -3.79 -12.25
CA THR A 58 4.66 -5.16 -12.26
C THR A 58 5.47 -5.45 -10.99
N THR A 59 6.40 -4.57 -10.63
CA THR A 59 7.18 -4.66 -9.38
C THR A 59 6.26 -4.68 -8.17
N PHE A 60 5.30 -3.76 -8.13
CA PHE A 60 4.32 -3.69 -7.07
C PHE A 60 3.51 -4.99 -6.93
N TYR A 61 3.01 -5.55 -8.03
CA TYR A 61 2.27 -6.81 -8.03
C TYR A 61 3.12 -8.01 -7.58
N MET A 62 4.41 -8.00 -7.89
CA MET A 62 5.34 -9.02 -7.38
C MET A 62 5.48 -8.91 -5.86
N VAL A 63 5.64 -7.69 -5.33
CA VAL A 63 5.78 -7.45 -3.89
C VAL A 63 4.52 -7.84 -3.13
N VAL A 64 3.33 -7.52 -3.62
CA VAL A 64 2.08 -7.89 -2.94
C VAL A 64 1.68 -9.36 -3.12
N GLY A 65 2.31 -10.08 -4.06
CA GLY A 65 2.03 -11.51 -4.32
C GLY A 65 0.85 -11.77 -5.26
N LEU A 66 0.49 -10.78 -6.09
CA LEU A 66 -0.46 -10.93 -7.20
C LEU A 66 0.24 -11.47 -8.46
N LEU A 67 1.54 -11.29 -8.57
CA LEU A 67 2.36 -11.75 -9.66
C LEU A 67 3.60 -12.45 -9.11
N ARG A 68 3.99 -13.57 -9.70
CA ARG A 68 5.24 -14.25 -9.35
C ARG A 68 6.42 -13.58 -10.07
N ALA A 69 7.47 -13.26 -9.32
CA ALA A 69 8.74 -12.87 -9.88
C ALA A 69 9.45 -14.08 -10.52
N ASP A 70 10.21 -13.85 -11.58
CA ASP A 70 10.99 -14.89 -12.25
C ASP A 70 12.34 -15.09 -11.57
N ALA A 71 12.89 -14.03 -10.94
CA ALA A 71 14.07 -14.07 -10.10
C ALA A 71 14.00 -13.01 -9.01
N GLY A 72 14.91 -13.09 -8.05
CA GLY A 72 14.99 -12.21 -6.89
C GLY A 72 14.30 -12.78 -5.67
N GLU A 73 14.32 -12.02 -4.60
CA GLU A 73 13.77 -12.41 -3.30
C GLU A 73 12.92 -11.30 -2.70
N ILE A 74 11.86 -11.69 -2.00
CA ILE A 74 11.00 -10.78 -1.22
C ILE A 74 10.90 -11.32 0.19
N THR A 75 11.22 -10.49 1.18
CA THR A 75 11.15 -10.84 2.60
C THR A 75 10.29 -9.86 3.37
N ILE A 76 9.58 -10.35 4.39
CA ILE A 76 8.89 -9.55 5.42
C ILE A 76 9.48 -9.99 6.75
N ASP A 77 10.06 -9.03 7.48
CA ASP A 77 10.74 -9.27 8.76
C ASP A 77 11.78 -10.41 8.68
N GLY A 78 12.54 -10.46 7.57
CA GLY A 78 13.53 -11.50 7.30
C GLY A 78 12.97 -12.84 6.81
N ALA A 79 11.66 -13.05 6.88
CA ALA A 79 11.04 -14.29 6.40
C ALA A 79 10.74 -14.20 4.90
N SER A 80 11.23 -15.15 4.10
CA SER A 80 10.97 -15.19 2.67
C SER A 80 9.48 -15.40 2.37
N VAL A 81 8.94 -14.56 1.49
CA VAL A 81 7.55 -14.62 1.02
C VAL A 81 7.44 -14.81 -0.49
N GLN A 82 8.55 -15.13 -1.15
CA GLN A 82 8.66 -15.24 -2.61
C GLN A 82 7.57 -16.11 -3.25
N HIS A 83 7.22 -17.22 -2.61
CA HIS A 83 6.22 -18.17 -3.11
C HIS A 83 4.88 -18.07 -2.39
N ARG A 84 4.73 -17.12 -1.45
CA ARG A 84 3.49 -16.95 -0.70
C ARG A 84 2.51 -16.07 -1.48
N PRO A 85 1.26 -16.52 -1.69
CA PRO A 85 0.22 -15.72 -2.34
C PRO A 85 -0.21 -14.56 -1.43
N ILE A 86 -0.90 -13.58 -2.01
CA ILE A 86 -1.32 -12.35 -1.33
C ILE A 86 -2.00 -12.58 0.02
N HIS A 87 -2.87 -13.58 0.14
CA HIS A 87 -3.59 -13.86 1.39
C HIS A 87 -2.65 -14.34 2.52
N GLN A 88 -1.56 -15.04 2.21
CA GLN A 88 -0.55 -15.44 3.20
C GLN A 88 0.36 -14.27 3.58
N ARG A 89 0.74 -13.42 2.60
CA ARG A 89 1.49 -12.20 2.88
C ARG A 89 0.67 -11.24 3.72
N SER A 90 -0.64 -11.18 3.49
CA SER A 90 -1.54 -10.37 4.29
C SER A 90 -1.59 -10.79 5.77
N ARG A 91 -1.45 -12.08 6.08
CA ARG A 91 -1.35 -12.57 7.48
C ARG A 91 -0.03 -12.15 8.15
N LEU A 92 1.00 -11.87 7.36
CA LEU A 92 2.28 -11.33 7.83
C LEU A 92 2.26 -9.80 7.89
N GLY A 93 1.10 -9.21 7.69
CA GLY A 93 0.97 -7.80 7.87
C GLY A 93 1.05 -6.95 6.60
N LEU A 94 1.07 -7.51 5.41
CA LEU A 94 1.04 -6.77 4.16
C LEU A 94 -0.39 -6.43 3.77
N SER A 95 -0.73 -5.15 3.67
CA SER A 95 -2.00 -4.68 3.10
C SER A 95 -1.82 -4.14 1.70
N TYR A 96 -2.80 -4.41 0.86
CA TYR A 96 -2.87 -3.93 -0.52
C TYR A 96 -4.09 -3.04 -0.74
N LEU A 97 -3.85 -1.84 -1.25
CA LEU A 97 -4.90 -0.91 -1.63
C LEU A 97 -4.93 -0.75 -3.17
N PRO A 98 -5.90 -1.36 -3.87
CA PRO A 98 -6.01 -1.30 -5.33
C PRO A 98 -6.14 0.13 -5.88
N GLN A 99 -5.78 0.31 -7.16
CA GLN A 99 -6.08 1.56 -7.89
C GLN A 99 -7.57 1.69 -8.18
N GLU A 100 -8.20 0.58 -8.53
CA GLU A 100 -9.64 0.53 -8.78
C GLU A 100 -10.43 0.55 -7.48
N ALA A 101 -11.66 1.05 -7.56
CA ALA A 101 -12.54 1.12 -6.40
C ALA A 101 -12.85 -0.29 -5.88
N SER A 102 -12.49 -0.53 -4.61
CA SER A 102 -12.68 -1.81 -3.92
C SER A 102 -13.81 -1.80 -2.90
N ILE A 103 -14.56 -0.69 -2.82
CA ILE A 103 -15.67 -0.53 -1.88
C ILE A 103 -16.84 -1.47 -2.23
N PHE A 104 -17.48 -2.03 -1.24
CA PHE A 104 -18.71 -2.80 -1.42
C PHE A 104 -19.87 -1.86 -1.70
N ARG A 105 -20.26 -1.76 -2.98
CA ARG A 105 -21.20 -0.74 -3.47
C ARG A 105 -22.61 -0.81 -2.86
N LYS A 106 -23.04 -1.99 -2.42
CA LYS A 106 -24.37 -2.20 -1.82
C LYS A 106 -24.42 -1.93 -0.32
N LEU A 107 -23.29 -1.64 0.30
CA LEU A 107 -23.17 -1.45 1.72
C LEU A 107 -22.96 0.04 2.06
N THR A 108 -23.36 0.43 3.27
CA THR A 108 -23.03 1.72 3.87
C THR A 108 -21.54 1.78 4.26
N VAL A 109 -21.06 2.94 4.70
CA VAL A 109 -19.69 3.09 5.22
C VAL A 109 -19.49 2.20 6.45
N ASP A 110 -20.43 2.21 7.41
CA ASP A 110 -20.40 1.34 8.58
C ASP A 110 -20.25 -0.12 8.19
N GLU A 111 -21.13 -0.62 7.34
CA GLU A 111 -21.15 -2.01 6.90
C GLU A 111 -19.89 -2.41 6.13
N ASN A 112 -19.33 -1.50 5.32
CA ASN A 112 -18.07 -1.72 4.61
C ASN A 112 -16.90 -1.98 5.57
N ILE A 113 -16.81 -1.24 6.66
CA ILE A 113 -15.75 -1.36 7.66
C ILE A 113 -16.02 -2.57 8.55
N ARG A 114 -17.25 -2.72 9.01
CA ARG A 114 -17.72 -3.84 9.86
C ARG A 114 -17.48 -5.20 9.23
N ALA A 115 -17.78 -5.37 7.94
CA ALA A 115 -17.56 -6.62 7.22
C ALA A 115 -16.10 -7.09 7.27
N VAL A 116 -15.13 -6.17 7.40
CA VAL A 116 -13.71 -6.52 7.56
C VAL A 116 -13.39 -6.83 9.02
N LEU A 117 -13.97 -6.10 9.98
CA LEU A 117 -13.76 -6.30 11.43
C LEU A 117 -14.31 -7.64 11.91
N GLU A 118 -15.45 -8.07 11.40
CA GLU A 118 -16.09 -9.36 11.74
C GLU A 118 -15.25 -10.57 11.33
N LEU A 119 -14.37 -10.41 10.37
CA LEU A 119 -13.44 -11.46 9.93
C LEU A 119 -12.13 -11.49 10.74
N GLN A 120 -11.98 -10.61 11.74
CA GLN A 120 -10.75 -10.55 12.53
C GLN A 120 -10.87 -11.32 13.85
N PHE A 121 -9.71 -11.75 14.31
CA PHE A 121 -9.56 -12.44 15.58
C PHE A 121 -8.76 -11.57 16.56
N GLY A 122 -9.14 -11.64 17.81
CA GLY A 122 -8.39 -11.02 18.90
C GLY A 122 -7.06 -11.73 19.18
N PRO A 123 -6.24 -11.17 20.10
CA PRO A 123 -4.99 -11.80 20.53
C PRO A 123 -5.16 -13.20 21.15
N ASP A 124 -6.37 -13.46 21.66
CA ASP A 124 -6.80 -14.74 22.24
C ASP A 124 -7.25 -15.78 21.19
N GLY A 125 -7.16 -15.45 19.91
CA GLY A 125 -7.60 -16.29 18.79
C GLY A 125 -9.12 -16.41 18.63
N ARG A 126 -9.91 -15.60 19.37
CA ARG A 126 -11.37 -15.56 19.27
C ARG A 126 -11.83 -14.43 18.34
N PRO A 127 -13.01 -14.56 17.71
CA PRO A 127 -13.63 -13.45 16.99
C PRO A 127 -13.75 -12.21 17.87
N LEU A 128 -13.62 -11.03 17.28
CA LEU A 128 -13.80 -9.77 18.02
C LEU A 128 -15.22 -9.67 18.59
N SER A 129 -15.34 -9.21 19.84
CA SER A 129 -16.63 -8.92 20.43
C SER A 129 -17.30 -7.73 19.73
N LYS A 130 -18.64 -7.67 19.77
CA LYS A 130 -19.41 -6.56 19.20
C LYS A 130 -18.94 -5.20 19.74
N ALA A 131 -18.71 -5.10 21.06
CA ALA A 131 -18.21 -3.87 21.69
C ALA A 131 -16.83 -3.47 21.14
N ARG A 132 -15.95 -4.44 20.92
CA ARG A 132 -14.62 -4.17 20.34
C ARG A 132 -14.70 -3.72 18.88
N ILE A 133 -15.61 -4.32 18.11
CA ILE A 133 -15.89 -3.91 16.73
C ILE A 133 -16.35 -2.46 16.69
N GLU A 134 -17.32 -2.06 17.52
CA GLU A 134 -17.80 -0.67 17.60
C GLU A 134 -16.67 0.28 17.95
N GLN A 135 -15.90 -0.01 18.99
CA GLN A 135 -14.77 0.83 19.40
C GLN A 135 -13.75 1.04 18.27
N LEU A 136 -13.41 -0.02 17.53
CA LEU A 136 -12.47 0.06 16.42
C LEU A 136 -13.03 0.83 15.23
N LEU A 137 -14.32 0.66 14.96
CA LEU A 137 -15.03 1.33 13.89
C LEU A 137 -15.11 2.84 14.17
N ASP A 138 -15.54 3.23 15.38
CA ASP A 138 -15.61 4.63 15.78
C ASP A 138 -14.24 5.32 15.71
N GLY A 139 -13.19 4.67 16.21
CA GLY A 139 -11.83 5.20 16.11
C GLY A 139 -11.38 5.41 14.67
N LEU A 140 -11.65 4.47 13.77
CA LEU A 140 -11.27 4.61 12.34
C LEU A 140 -12.05 5.70 11.63
N LEU A 141 -13.35 5.82 11.92
CA LEU A 141 -14.17 6.87 11.34
C LEU A 141 -13.63 8.25 11.75
N ALA A 142 -13.25 8.42 13.02
CA ALA A 142 -12.65 9.64 13.54
C ALA A 142 -11.28 9.93 12.92
N ASP A 143 -10.37 8.95 12.90
CA ASP A 143 -9.02 9.10 12.35
C ASP A 143 -9.02 9.54 10.88
N LEU A 144 -10.05 9.12 10.13
CA LEU A 144 -10.19 9.43 8.71
C LEU A 144 -11.18 10.57 8.42
N SER A 145 -11.77 11.18 9.47
CA SER A 145 -12.74 12.28 9.38
C SER A 145 -13.93 11.93 8.47
N ILE A 146 -14.52 10.76 8.69
CA ILE A 146 -15.68 10.25 7.95
C ILE A 146 -16.85 9.82 8.86
N GLU A 147 -16.88 10.26 10.10
CA GLU A 147 -17.92 9.90 11.09
C GLU A 147 -19.32 10.27 10.60
N LYS A 148 -19.45 11.45 9.97
CA LYS A 148 -20.72 11.96 9.43
C LYS A 148 -21.26 11.11 8.27
N LEU A 149 -20.40 10.29 7.67
CA LEU A 149 -20.75 9.45 6.53
C LEU A 149 -21.10 8.02 6.95
N ARG A 150 -21.11 7.71 8.24
CA ARG A 150 -21.29 6.36 8.78
C ARG A 150 -22.46 5.61 8.13
N ALA A 151 -23.63 6.25 8.05
CA ALA A 151 -24.84 5.67 7.47
C ALA A 151 -24.98 5.89 5.94
N SER A 152 -24.03 6.59 5.32
CA SER A 152 -24.10 6.89 3.89
C SER A 152 -23.87 5.64 3.05
N PRO A 153 -24.70 5.37 2.02
CA PRO A 153 -24.46 4.28 1.10
C PRO A 153 -23.25 4.58 0.20
N ALA A 154 -22.45 3.56 -0.10
CA ALA A 154 -21.22 3.70 -0.86
C ALA A 154 -21.33 4.44 -2.20
N PRO A 155 -22.42 4.32 -2.99
CA PRO A 155 -22.59 5.08 -4.23
C PRO A 155 -22.73 6.59 -4.04
N ALA A 156 -23.21 7.04 -2.87
CA ALA A 156 -23.39 8.48 -2.58
C ALA A 156 -22.09 9.21 -2.22
N LEU A 157 -21.00 8.46 -1.99
CA LEU A 157 -19.72 9.02 -1.60
C LEU A 157 -18.99 9.66 -2.79
N SER A 158 -18.38 10.82 -2.54
CA SER A 158 -17.39 11.40 -3.45
C SER A 158 -16.18 10.47 -3.61
N GLY A 159 -15.35 10.70 -4.65
CA GLY A 159 -14.15 9.89 -4.88
C GLY A 159 -13.17 9.92 -3.70
N GLY A 160 -13.01 11.07 -3.04
CA GLY A 160 -12.14 11.22 -1.88
C GLY A 160 -12.67 10.51 -0.63
N GLU A 161 -13.97 10.60 -0.36
CA GLU A 161 -14.64 9.92 0.75
C GLU A 161 -14.58 8.39 0.57
N ARG A 162 -14.89 7.92 -0.64
CA ARG A 162 -14.75 6.51 -1.01
C ARG A 162 -13.34 6.00 -0.75
N ARG A 163 -12.32 6.78 -1.16
CA ARG A 163 -10.92 6.40 -0.93
C ARG A 163 -10.57 6.30 0.55
N ARG A 164 -11.12 7.17 1.40
CA ARG A 164 -10.93 7.08 2.85
C ARG A 164 -11.54 5.82 3.45
N VAL A 165 -12.72 5.39 2.99
CA VAL A 165 -13.33 4.12 3.42
C VAL A 165 -12.48 2.91 2.98
N GLU A 166 -11.93 2.93 1.77
CA GLU A 166 -11.03 1.87 1.29
C GLU A 166 -9.74 1.81 2.10
N ILE A 167 -9.18 2.98 2.48
CA ILE A 167 -8.02 3.07 3.38
C ILE A 167 -8.38 2.51 4.76
N ALA A 168 -9.54 2.87 5.33
CA ALA A 168 -10.02 2.32 6.59
C ALA A 168 -10.00 0.78 6.57
N ARG A 169 -10.57 0.19 5.53
CA ARG A 169 -10.60 -1.27 5.34
C ARG A 169 -9.20 -1.89 5.20
N ALA A 170 -8.28 -1.20 4.52
CA ALA A 170 -6.90 -1.67 4.39
C ALA A 170 -6.13 -1.62 5.71
N LEU A 171 -6.32 -0.57 6.50
CA LEU A 171 -5.68 -0.38 7.81
C LEU A 171 -6.15 -1.41 8.84
N LEU A 172 -7.42 -1.82 8.78
CA LEU A 172 -7.97 -2.82 9.70
C LEU A 172 -7.26 -4.17 9.65
N ARG A 173 -6.79 -4.59 8.49
CA ARG A 173 -6.10 -5.86 8.35
C ARG A 173 -4.71 -5.85 8.98
N ASN A 174 -4.24 -4.67 9.43
CA ASN A 174 -2.82 -4.54 9.73
C ASN A 174 -2.51 -3.54 10.84
N ARG A 175 -2.65 -3.95 12.08
CA ARG A 175 -2.17 -3.15 13.21
C ARG A 175 -0.63 -3.12 13.36
N ALA A 176 0.12 -3.85 12.54
CA ALA A 176 1.55 -4.05 12.74
C ALA A 176 2.42 -3.83 11.50
N SER A 177 1.91 -3.50 10.31
CA SER A 177 2.76 -3.63 9.13
C SER A 177 2.43 -2.70 7.95
N SER A 178 3.31 -2.71 6.98
CA SER A 178 3.36 -1.86 5.78
C SER A 178 2.08 -1.89 4.95
N CYS A 179 1.46 -0.74 4.73
CA CYS A 179 0.39 -0.58 3.75
C CYS A 179 1.01 -0.18 2.40
N LEU A 180 0.82 -0.99 1.37
CA LEU A 180 1.24 -0.68 0.02
C LEU A 180 0.07 -0.16 -0.82
N THR A 181 0.24 1.01 -1.43
CA THR A 181 -0.72 1.57 -2.38
C THR A 181 -0.07 1.78 -3.74
N SER A 182 -0.80 1.48 -4.80
CA SER A 182 -0.33 1.68 -6.18
C SER A 182 -0.55 3.10 -6.71
N ARG A 183 -1.08 4.03 -5.90
CA ARG A 183 -1.24 5.44 -6.27
C ARG A 183 -0.39 6.34 -5.40
N LEU A 184 0.57 7.03 -6.05
CA LEU A 184 0.98 8.36 -5.63
C LEU A 184 0.04 9.36 -6.33
N PRO A 185 -0.53 10.36 -5.63
CA PRO A 185 -1.16 11.46 -6.31
C PRO A 185 -0.09 12.15 -7.15
N VAL A 186 -0.28 12.20 -8.47
CA VAL A 186 0.49 13.12 -9.32
C VAL A 186 0.01 14.52 -8.96
N SER A 187 0.70 15.15 -8.00
CA SER A 187 0.60 16.58 -7.80
C SER A 187 1.34 17.22 -8.96
N THR A 188 0.63 17.56 -10.01
CA THR A 188 1.09 18.52 -11.01
C THR A 188 1.11 19.90 -10.38
N ARG A 189 2.19 20.19 -9.64
CA ARG A 189 2.50 21.57 -9.26
C ARG A 189 3.03 22.23 -10.55
N SER A 190 2.17 22.92 -11.26
CA SER A 190 2.60 23.83 -12.32
C SER A 190 3.45 24.91 -11.68
N GLN A 191 4.76 24.82 -11.85
CA GLN A 191 5.64 25.95 -11.61
C GLN A 191 5.41 26.94 -12.77
N SER A 192 4.62 27.99 -12.53
CA SER A 192 4.66 29.18 -13.34
C SER A 192 6.02 29.85 -13.09
N SER A 193 6.95 29.61 -13.99
CA SER A 193 8.18 30.40 -14.08
C SER A 193 7.81 31.85 -14.42
N ARG A 194 7.87 32.74 -13.45
CA ARG A 194 7.94 34.18 -13.69
C ARG A 194 9.32 34.47 -14.26
N SER A 195 9.38 34.64 -15.55
CA SER A 195 10.48 35.27 -16.24
C SER A 195 10.49 36.78 -15.90
N SER A 196 11.38 37.19 -15.03
CA SER A 196 11.73 38.59 -14.85
C SER A 196 12.81 38.94 -15.85
N ALA A 197 12.40 39.53 -16.96
CA ALA A 197 13.31 40.20 -17.85
C ALA A 197 13.80 41.48 -17.17
N SER A 198 15.07 41.56 -16.82
CA SER A 198 15.76 42.80 -16.48
C SER A 198 16.52 43.25 -17.72
N SER A 199 15.99 44.27 -18.38
CA SER A 199 16.74 45.11 -19.31
C SER A 199 17.71 45.99 -18.56
N VAL A 200 18.98 45.93 -18.94
CA VAL A 200 19.97 46.98 -18.62
C VAL A 200 20.64 47.39 -19.92
N SER A 201 20.67 48.71 -20.10
CA SER A 201 21.24 49.58 -21.13
C SER A 201 22.56 49.16 -21.72
#